data_f7f408bc072d5b727dee1791ea52101f
#
_entry.id   f7f408bc072d5b727dee1791ea52101f
#
_cell.length_a   1.000
_cell.length_b   1.000
_cell.length_c   1.000
_cell.angle_alpha   90.00
_cell.angle_beta   90.00
_cell.angle_gamma   90.00
#
_symmetry.space_group_name_H-M   'P 1'
#
loop_
_entity.id
_entity.type
_entity.pdbx_description
1 polymer ?
#
loop_
_entity_poly.entity_id
_entity_poly.type
_entity_poly.pdbx_seq_one_letter_code
_entity_poly.pdbx_strand_id
1 'polypeptide(L)'
;MLGIRQKPIAVDEMIVPPVRGDLKLMSIGFFLDENAPIMWRGPMLHRALEQFLSDVHWGELDTLLVDMPPGTGDVAMSLGQLLPRAEALVVTTPQPAAQQVAVRAAQMAAKTGMRIVGAVENMSYLVGTGQELFGSGGGQALADEIGAPLLGRIPLDPVVREAADQGSTVFELAPGSEGAAAISALADAVAATRAGTIRKPLTVLG
;
A
#
# COMPACT_ATOMS: atom_id res chain seq x y z
N MET A 1 3.28 -11.38 -8.32
CA MET A 1 4.21 -10.74 -7.37
C MET A 1 4.48 -11.62 -6.15
N LEU A 2 3.51 -12.00 -5.33
CA LEU A 2 3.76 -12.81 -4.12
C LEU A 2 3.66 -14.33 -4.35
N GLY A 3 3.49 -14.82 -5.55
CA GLY A 3 3.44 -16.25 -5.89
C GLY A 3 2.24 -17.02 -5.30
N ILE A 4 1.27 -16.33 -4.73
CA ILE A 4 0.07 -16.96 -4.16
C ILE A 4 -0.89 -17.29 -5.30
N ARG A 5 -1.11 -18.57 -5.56
CA ARG A 5 -2.03 -19.09 -6.59
C ARG A 5 -3.29 -19.71 -5.98
N GLN A 6 -3.29 -19.93 -4.69
CA GLN A 6 -4.45 -20.47 -3.99
C GLN A 6 -5.56 -19.42 -3.94
N LYS A 7 -6.78 -19.83 -4.24
CA LYS A 7 -7.97 -18.98 -4.09
C LYS A 7 -8.42 -18.98 -2.62
N PRO A 8 -9.08 -17.91 -2.15
CA PRO A 8 -9.73 -17.89 -0.86
C PRO A 8 -10.76 -19.04 -0.74
N ILE A 9 -10.94 -19.55 0.45
CA ILE A 9 -11.89 -20.64 0.74
C ILE A 9 -13.03 -20.06 1.57
N ALA A 10 -14.27 -20.34 1.17
CA ALA A 10 -15.43 -20.02 1.99
C ALA A 10 -15.65 -21.13 3.03
N VAL A 11 -15.75 -20.75 4.29
CA VAL A 11 -16.07 -21.63 5.41
C VAL A 11 -17.22 -20.97 6.17
N ASP A 12 -18.38 -21.60 6.17
CA ASP A 12 -19.63 -21.02 6.65
C ASP A 12 -19.91 -19.67 5.96
N GLU A 13 -20.00 -18.58 6.72
CA GLU A 13 -20.21 -17.21 6.19
C GLU A 13 -18.91 -16.41 6.07
N MET A 14 -17.75 -17.03 6.35
CA MET A 14 -16.46 -16.35 6.36
C MET A 14 -15.59 -16.74 5.16
N ILE A 15 -14.79 -15.82 4.71
CA ILE A 15 -13.77 -16.01 3.67
C ILE A 15 -12.41 -16.21 4.37
N VAL A 16 -11.80 -17.37 4.19
CA VAL A 16 -10.45 -17.63 4.68
C VAL A 16 -9.44 -17.23 3.62
N PRO A 17 -8.61 -16.21 3.87
CA PRO A 17 -7.64 -15.72 2.90
C PRO A 17 -6.49 -16.70 2.73
N PRO A 18 -5.90 -16.81 1.53
CA PRO A 18 -4.65 -17.53 1.35
C PRO A 18 -3.51 -16.86 2.13
N VAL A 19 -2.56 -17.69 2.54
CA VAL A 19 -1.47 -17.30 3.45
C VAL A 19 -0.12 -17.60 2.78
N ARG A 20 0.86 -16.72 2.97
CA ARG A 20 2.27 -16.96 2.66
C ARG A 20 3.12 -16.51 3.86
N GLY A 21 3.74 -17.47 4.58
CA GLY A 21 4.33 -17.17 5.88
C GLY A 21 3.27 -16.58 6.82
N ASP A 22 3.55 -15.42 7.39
CA ASP A 22 2.61 -14.70 8.27
C ASP A 22 1.71 -13.70 7.52
N LEU A 23 1.87 -13.59 6.20
CA LEU A 23 1.11 -12.66 5.37
C LEU A 23 -0.20 -13.30 4.88
N LYS A 24 -1.33 -12.75 5.29
CA LYS A 24 -2.66 -13.04 4.72
C LYS A 24 -2.93 -12.08 3.56
N LEU A 25 -3.43 -12.60 2.44
CA LEU A 25 -3.65 -11.78 1.25
C LEU A 25 -5.08 -11.92 0.75
N MET A 26 -5.72 -10.80 0.46
CA MET A 26 -6.92 -10.74 -0.36
C MET A 26 -6.68 -9.89 -1.59
N SER A 27 -7.19 -10.34 -2.71
CA SER A 27 -7.13 -9.61 -3.97
C SER A 27 -8.43 -9.79 -4.73
N ILE A 28 -8.88 -8.72 -5.33
CA ILE A 28 -10.00 -8.74 -6.28
C ILE A 28 -9.73 -9.76 -7.40
N GLY A 29 -8.47 -9.90 -7.82
CA GLY A 29 -8.05 -10.86 -8.82
C GLY A 29 -8.37 -12.33 -8.50
N PHE A 30 -8.59 -12.69 -7.25
CA PHE A 30 -8.99 -14.06 -6.89
C PHE A 30 -10.42 -14.42 -7.31
N PHE A 31 -11.26 -13.43 -7.53
CA PHE A 31 -12.66 -13.58 -7.92
C PHE A 31 -12.89 -13.37 -9.41
N LEU A 32 -11.81 -13.13 -10.16
CA LEU A 32 -11.85 -12.91 -11.59
C LEU A 32 -11.56 -14.19 -12.36
N ASP A 33 -12.29 -14.42 -13.44
CA ASP A 33 -11.88 -15.38 -14.45
C ASP A 33 -10.75 -14.78 -15.28
N GLU A 34 -9.68 -15.52 -15.49
CA GLU A 34 -8.44 -15.06 -16.14
C GLU A 34 -8.66 -14.42 -17.53
N ASN A 35 -9.81 -14.66 -18.17
CA ASN A 35 -10.13 -14.20 -19.53
C ASN A 35 -11.32 -13.23 -19.60
N ALA A 36 -11.89 -12.80 -18.50
CA ALA A 36 -13.04 -11.92 -18.54
C ALA A 36 -12.63 -10.43 -18.50
N PRO A 37 -13.03 -9.62 -19.50
CA PRO A 37 -12.85 -8.17 -19.41
C PRO A 37 -13.78 -7.62 -18.33
N ILE A 38 -13.21 -7.19 -17.21
CA ILE A 38 -14.00 -6.71 -16.09
C ILE A 38 -13.93 -5.20 -16.02
N MET A 39 -15.07 -4.58 -16.18
CA MET A 39 -15.24 -3.16 -15.89
C MET A 39 -15.72 -2.99 -14.44
N TRP A 40 -14.79 -2.73 -13.54
CA TRP A 40 -15.12 -2.37 -12.16
C TRP A 40 -15.72 -0.96 -12.11
N ARG A 41 -16.97 -0.88 -11.70
CA ARG A 41 -17.64 0.39 -11.41
C ARG A 41 -17.51 0.69 -9.92
N GLY A 42 -17.48 1.98 -9.53
CA GLY A 42 -17.32 2.42 -8.14
C GLY A 42 -18.16 1.64 -7.11
N PRO A 43 -19.46 1.39 -7.32
CA PRO A 43 -20.29 0.62 -6.38
C PRO A 43 -19.83 -0.83 -6.19
N MET A 44 -19.23 -1.46 -7.20
CA MET A 44 -18.71 -2.84 -7.09
C MET A 44 -17.43 -2.87 -6.26
N LEU A 45 -16.56 -1.88 -6.45
CA LEU A 45 -15.34 -1.74 -5.64
C LEU A 45 -15.66 -1.44 -4.17
N HIS A 46 -16.65 -0.59 -3.92
CA HIS A 46 -17.13 -0.32 -2.57
C HIS A 46 -17.61 -1.60 -1.87
N ARG A 47 -18.48 -2.38 -2.53
CA ARG A 47 -18.98 -3.65 -1.99
C ARG A 47 -17.87 -4.67 -1.77
N ALA A 48 -16.92 -4.78 -2.71
CA ALA A 48 -15.77 -5.67 -2.54
C ALA A 48 -14.91 -5.27 -1.34
N LEU A 49 -14.70 -3.96 -1.12
CA LEU A 49 -13.97 -3.45 0.03
C LEU A 49 -14.72 -3.74 1.34
N GLU A 50 -16.05 -3.55 1.39
CA GLU A 50 -16.87 -3.92 2.54
C GLU A 50 -16.70 -5.41 2.86
N GLN A 51 -16.84 -6.29 1.86
CA GLN A 51 -16.67 -7.73 2.04
C GLN A 51 -15.25 -8.10 2.51
N PHE A 52 -14.22 -7.45 2.00
CA PHE A 52 -12.84 -7.68 2.46
C PHE A 52 -12.61 -7.27 3.91
N LEU A 53 -13.35 -6.31 4.40
CA LEU A 53 -13.24 -5.84 5.76
C LEU A 53 -14.14 -6.62 6.73
N SER A 54 -15.34 -7.04 6.30
CA SER A 54 -16.35 -7.69 7.16
C SER A 54 -16.32 -9.21 7.10
N ASP A 55 -16.17 -9.80 5.89
CA ASP A 55 -16.42 -11.23 5.67
C ASP A 55 -15.13 -12.05 5.66
N VAL A 56 -13.95 -11.40 5.60
CA VAL A 56 -12.66 -12.10 5.60
C VAL A 56 -12.19 -12.38 7.03
N HIS A 57 -11.85 -13.64 7.29
CA HIS A 57 -11.25 -14.06 8.56
C HIS A 57 -9.78 -13.64 8.64
N TRP A 58 -9.56 -12.39 9.01
CA TRP A 58 -8.20 -11.87 9.19
C TRP A 58 -7.51 -12.40 10.45
N GLY A 59 -8.28 -12.80 11.48
CA GLY A 59 -7.74 -13.15 12.80
C GLY A 59 -7.05 -11.96 13.46
N GLU A 60 -6.02 -12.22 14.25
CA GLU A 60 -5.21 -11.16 14.85
C GLU A 60 -4.31 -10.52 13.79
N LEU A 61 -4.39 -9.20 13.67
CA LEU A 61 -3.58 -8.41 12.74
C LEU A 61 -2.89 -7.25 13.47
N ASP A 62 -1.59 -7.12 13.28
CA ASP A 62 -0.85 -5.92 13.67
C ASP A 62 -1.06 -4.79 12.67
N THR A 63 -1.15 -5.13 11.38
CA THR A 63 -1.24 -4.15 10.30
C THR A 63 -2.08 -4.71 9.15
N LEU A 64 -3.00 -3.90 8.66
CA LEU A 64 -3.70 -4.11 7.40
C LEU A 64 -3.19 -3.10 6.37
N LEU A 65 -2.60 -3.59 5.28
CA LEU A 65 -2.19 -2.78 4.14
C LEU A 65 -3.26 -2.87 3.04
N VAL A 66 -3.72 -1.73 2.56
CA VAL A 66 -4.67 -1.64 1.46
C VAL A 66 -3.97 -0.98 0.28
N ASP A 67 -3.71 -1.76 -0.78
CA ASP A 67 -3.19 -1.24 -2.05
C ASP A 67 -4.36 -0.62 -2.84
N MET A 68 -4.32 0.70 -2.98
CA MET A 68 -5.40 1.48 -3.56
C MET A 68 -5.30 1.50 -5.08
N PRO A 69 -6.41 1.34 -5.81
CA PRO A 69 -6.40 1.54 -7.25
C PRO A 69 -6.08 3.00 -7.60
N PRO A 70 -5.45 3.26 -8.75
CA PRO A 70 -5.07 4.61 -9.14
C PRO A 70 -6.30 5.50 -9.40
N GLY A 71 -6.24 6.73 -8.94
CA GLY A 71 -7.04 7.85 -9.43
C GLY A 71 -8.53 7.88 -9.09
N THR A 72 -9.09 6.93 -8.35
CA THR A 72 -10.53 6.92 -8.08
C THR A 72 -10.83 7.43 -6.68
N GLY A 73 -11.35 8.67 -6.60
CA GLY A 73 -11.88 9.23 -5.36
C GLY A 73 -12.93 8.36 -4.66
N ASP A 74 -13.66 7.55 -5.42
CA ASP A 74 -14.71 6.67 -4.90
C ASP A 74 -14.17 5.62 -3.92
N VAL A 75 -13.05 4.97 -4.25
CA VAL A 75 -12.45 3.96 -3.34
C VAL A 75 -11.87 4.63 -2.10
N ALA A 76 -11.19 5.76 -2.26
CA ALA A 76 -10.67 6.52 -1.13
C ALA A 76 -11.79 7.01 -0.20
N MET A 77 -12.90 7.49 -0.77
CA MET A 77 -14.09 7.87 0.00
C MET A 77 -14.69 6.69 0.75
N SER A 78 -14.83 5.54 0.08
CA SER A 78 -15.33 4.31 0.69
C SER A 78 -14.44 3.85 1.84
N LEU A 79 -13.13 3.84 1.62
CA LEU A 79 -12.17 3.43 2.65
C LEU A 79 -12.21 4.38 3.85
N GLY A 80 -12.25 5.70 3.64
CA GLY A 80 -12.35 6.68 4.73
C GLY A 80 -13.64 6.55 5.55
N GLN A 81 -14.74 6.15 4.92
CA GLN A 81 -16.01 5.86 5.60
C GLN A 81 -15.95 4.57 6.42
N LEU A 82 -15.39 3.50 5.84
CA LEU A 82 -15.31 2.19 6.47
C LEU A 82 -14.21 2.13 7.54
N LEU A 83 -13.11 2.83 7.33
CA LEU A 83 -11.94 2.88 8.22
C LEU A 83 -11.54 4.33 8.54
N PRO A 84 -12.29 5.02 9.39
CA PRO A 84 -12.09 6.45 9.68
C PRO A 84 -10.76 6.76 10.40
N ARG A 85 -10.03 5.74 10.83
CA ARG A 85 -8.68 5.85 11.41
C ARG A 85 -7.59 5.30 10.51
N ALA A 86 -7.90 5.03 9.24
CA ALA A 86 -6.90 4.63 8.28
C ALA A 86 -5.88 5.75 8.06
N GLU A 87 -4.67 5.35 7.77
CA GLU A 87 -3.55 6.24 7.48
C GLU A 87 -3.14 6.06 6.01
N ALA A 88 -2.78 7.15 5.35
CA ALA A 88 -2.38 7.14 3.96
C ALA A 88 -0.86 7.37 3.82
N LEU A 89 -0.20 6.43 3.14
CA LEU A 89 1.17 6.59 2.66
C LEU A 89 1.11 6.92 1.17
N VAL A 90 1.67 8.05 0.77
CA VAL A 90 1.58 8.53 -0.61
C VAL A 90 2.86 8.19 -1.36
N VAL A 91 2.72 7.42 -2.45
CA VAL A 91 3.87 6.97 -3.26
C VAL A 91 3.87 7.71 -4.59
N THR A 92 5.03 8.22 -4.99
CA THR A 92 5.28 8.85 -6.29
C THR A 92 6.57 8.33 -6.91
N THR A 93 6.82 8.71 -8.15
CA THR A 93 8.13 8.65 -8.79
C THR A 93 8.66 10.05 -9.01
N PRO A 94 9.96 10.25 -9.35
CA PRO A 94 10.51 11.60 -9.46
C PRO A 94 9.87 12.52 -10.51
N GLN A 95 9.14 11.97 -11.51
CA GLN A 95 8.58 12.77 -12.60
C GLN A 95 7.47 13.73 -12.12
N PRO A 96 7.44 14.97 -12.64
CA PRO A 96 6.41 15.96 -12.28
C PRO A 96 4.96 15.48 -12.54
N ALA A 97 4.73 14.71 -13.61
CA ALA A 97 3.41 14.17 -13.91
C ALA A 97 2.91 13.19 -12.84
N ALA A 98 3.81 12.34 -12.30
CA ALA A 98 3.49 11.42 -11.22
C ALA A 98 3.20 12.16 -9.91
N GLN A 99 3.97 13.22 -9.62
CA GLN A 99 3.75 14.06 -8.44
C GLN A 99 2.35 14.68 -8.44
N GLN A 100 1.89 15.23 -9.58
CA GLN A 100 0.54 15.80 -9.69
C GLN A 100 -0.57 14.79 -9.41
N VAL A 101 -0.40 13.54 -9.83
CA VAL A 101 -1.34 12.45 -9.53
C VAL A 101 -1.31 12.13 -8.04
N ALA A 102 -0.12 12.04 -7.46
CA ALA A 102 0.06 11.75 -6.04
C ALA A 102 -0.51 12.86 -5.13
N VAL A 103 -0.32 14.13 -5.49
CA VAL A 103 -0.93 15.27 -4.78
C VAL A 103 -2.45 15.16 -4.77
N ARG A 104 -3.07 14.84 -5.90
CA ARG A 104 -4.53 14.67 -5.98
C ARG A 104 -5.00 13.51 -5.09
N ALA A 105 -4.27 12.39 -5.07
CA ALA A 105 -4.57 11.25 -4.20
C ALA A 105 -4.45 11.64 -2.72
N ALA A 106 -3.39 12.36 -2.34
CA ALA A 106 -3.21 12.88 -0.99
C ALA A 106 -4.34 13.82 -0.55
N GLN A 107 -4.71 14.77 -1.43
CA GLN A 107 -5.83 15.69 -1.16
C GLN A 107 -7.16 14.95 -0.98
N MET A 108 -7.39 13.89 -1.76
CA MET A 108 -8.58 13.05 -1.61
C MET A 108 -8.55 12.30 -0.28
N ALA A 109 -7.44 11.66 0.10
CA ALA A 109 -7.28 11.02 1.39
C ALA A 109 -7.54 11.98 2.56
N ALA A 110 -6.98 13.19 2.49
CA ALA A 110 -7.21 14.22 3.49
C ALA A 110 -8.69 14.65 3.59
N LYS A 111 -9.39 14.78 2.46
CA LYS A 111 -10.83 15.09 2.42
C LYS A 111 -11.70 14.01 3.06
N THR A 112 -11.25 12.78 3.07
CA THR A 112 -11.96 11.65 3.74
C THR A 112 -11.58 11.49 5.20
N GLY A 113 -10.75 12.39 5.73
CA GLY A 113 -10.32 12.37 7.14
C GLY A 113 -9.14 11.46 7.43
N MET A 114 -8.54 10.83 6.42
CA MET A 114 -7.34 10.01 6.62
C MET A 114 -6.13 10.89 6.94
N ARG A 115 -5.32 10.46 7.91
CA ARG A 115 -4.04 11.09 8.21
C ARG A 115 -3.00 10.67 7.17
N ILE A 116 -2.34 11.62 6.54
CA ILE A 116 -1.20 11.34 5.67
C ILE A 116 0.03 11.15 6.55
N VAL A 117 0.62 9.95 6.55
CA VAL A 117 1.78 9.62 7.39
C VAL A 117 3.09 10.02 6.74
N GLY A 118 3.14 10.09 5.41
CA GLY A 118 4.32 10.51 4.69
C GLY A 118 4.24 10.27 3.19
N ALA A 119 5.27 10.74 2.49
CA ALA A 119 5.53 10.50 1.08
C ALA A 119 6.67 9.47 0.91
N VAL A 120 6.64 8.75 -0.21
CA VAL A 120 7.70 7.84 -0.66
C VAL A 120 8.02 8.14 -2.12
N GLU A 121 9.30 8.26 -2.43
CA GLU A 121 9.78 8.34 -3.80
C GLU A 121 10.24 6.95 -4.26
N ASN A 122 9.52 6.37 -5.20
CA ASN A 122 9.88 5.09 -5.82
C ASN A 122 10.65 5.32 -7.13
N MET A 123 11.49 4.38 -7.52
CA MET A 123 12.33 4.46 -8.72
C MET A 123 13.25 5.69 -8.72
N SER A 124 13.79 6.05 -7.55
CA SER A 124 14.56 7.29 -7.36
C SER A 124 15.85 7.32 -8.17
N TYR A 125 16.54 6.20 -8.28
CA TYR A 125 17.77 6.03 -9.06
C TYR A 125 17.99 4.56 -9.41
N LEU A 126 18.77 4.28 -10.43
CA LEU A 126 19.17 2.93 -10.83
C LEU A 126 20.30 2.41 -9.95
N VAL A 127 20.10 1.26 -9.32
CA VAL A 127 21.12 0.58 -8.51
C VAL A 127 22.38 0.30 -9.34
N GLY A 128 23.53 0.42 -8.72
CA GLY A 128 24.84 0.19 -9.32
C GLY A 128 25.42 1.38 -10.10
N THR A 129 24.60 2.24 -10.68
CA THR A 129 25.07 3.45 -11.39
C THR A 129 24.71 4.75 -10.69
N GLY A 130 23.68 4.75 -9.82
CA GLY A 130 23.13 5.96 -9.22
C GLY A 130 22.41 6.88 -10.19
N GLN A 131 22.18 6.45 -11.45
CA GLN A 131 21.56 7.28 -12.47
C GLN A 131 20.09 7.55 -12.17
N GLU A 132 19.69 8.81 -12.15
CA GLU A 132 18.32 9.28 -11.92
C GLU A 132 17.53 9.30 -13.23
N LEU A 133 17.10 8.11 -13.69
CA LEU A 133 16.44 7.90 -14.99
C LEU A 133 15.14 8.70 -15.14
N PHE A 134 14.48 8.98 -14.04
CA PHE A 134 13.17 9.66 -14.00
C PHE A 134 13.24 11.07 -13.41
N GLY A 135 14.46 11.65 -13.34
CA GLY A 135 14.71 12.90 -12.66
C GLY A 135 14.92 12.70 -11.15
N SER A 136 14.94 13.79 -10.39
CA SER A 136 15.23 13.77 -8.96
C SER A 136 14.37 14.75 -8.17
N GLY A 137 14.27 14.52 -6.86
CA GLY A 137 13.63 15.44 -5.92
C GLY A 137 12.11 15.46 -5.92
N GLY A 138 11.44 14.65 -6.75
CA GLY A 138 9.99 14.64 -6.85
C GLY A 138 9.30 14.16 -5.58
N GLY A 139 9.90 13.23 -4.86
CA GLY A 139 9.37 12.79 -3.57
C GLY A 139 9.42 13.89 -2.51
N GLN A 140 10.50 14.68 -2.48
CA GLN A 140 10.61 15.81 -1.55
C GLN A 140 9.60 16.93 -1.94
N ALA A 141 9.50 17.25 -3.23
CA ALA A 141 8.52 18.23 -3.69
C ALA A 141 7.08 17.82 -3.34
N LEU A 142 6.73 16.53 -3.49
CA LEU A 142 5.45 16.00 -3.04
C LEU A 142 5.28 16.14 -1.52
N ALA A 143 6.28 15.76 -0.73
CA ALA A 143 6.25 15.81 0.73
C ALA A 143 6.00 17.25 1.22
N ASP A 144 6.69 18.22 0.63
CA ASP A 144 6.54 19.64 0.94
C ASP A 144 5.12 20.14 0.59
N GLU A 145 4.60 19.76 -0.59
CA GLU A 145 3.29 20.19 -1.07
C GLU A 145 2.13 19.62 -0.23
N ILE A 146 2.24 18.36 0.22
CA ILE A 146 1.21 17.73 1.06
C ILE A 146 1.40 17.97 2.56
N GLY A 147 2.47 18.64 2.97
CA GLY A 147 2.79 18.93 4.36
C GLY A 147 3.10 17.68 5.20
N ALA A 148 3.73 16.67 4.60
CA ALA A 148 4.07 15.41 5.25
C ALA A 148 5.56 15.07 5.06
N PRO A 149 6.19 14.24 5.93
CA PRO A 149 7.60 13.88 5.76
C PRO A 149 7.84 12.98 4.54
N LEU A 150 8.99 13.12 3.90
CA LEU A 150 9.53 12.11 2.98
C LEU A 150 10.10 10.96 3.82
N LEU A 151 9.44 9.80 3.82
CA LEU A 151 9.82 8.65 4.66
C LEU A 151 10.89 7.76 4.02
N GLY A 152 11.01 7.80 2.69
CA GLY A 152 12.01 6.98 2.02
C GLY A 152 12.09 7.22 0.52
N ARG A 153 13.23 6.81 -0.02
CA ARG A 153 13.53 6.76 -1.46
C ARG A 153 13.87 5.31 -1.81
N ILE A 154 13.06 4.71 -2.66
CA ILE A 154 13.26 3.32 -3.10
C ILE A 154 13.96 3.36 -4.46
N PRO A 155 15.12 2.70 -4.60
CA PRO A 155 15.81 2.65 -5.88
C PRO A 155 15.07 1.80 -6.91
N LEU A 156 15.34 2.04 -8.18
CA LEU A 156 15.02 1.12 -9.26
C LEU A 156 16.05 -0.01 -9.22
N ASP A 157 15.67 -1.11 -8.59
CA ASP A 157 16.50 -2.30 -8.44
C ASP A 157 15.94 -3.44 -9.29
N PRO A 158 16.65 -3.91 -10.32
CA PRO A 158 16.20 -5.01 -11.18
C PRO A 158 15.84 -6.28 -10.41
N VAL A 159 16.50 -6.54 -9.27
CA VAL A 159 16.26 -7.74 -8.49
C VAL A 159 14.90 -7.71 -7.77
N VAL A 160 14.36 -6.53 -7.46
CA VAL A 160 13.00 -6.39 -6.91
C VAL A 160 11.97 -6.87 -7.93
N ARG A 161 12.14 -6.47 -9.21
CA ARG A 161 11.30 -6.95 -10.31
C ARG A 161 11.46 -8.45 -10.51
N GLU A 162 12.70 -8.94 -10.54
CA GLU A 162 12.99 -10.37 -10.73
C GLU A 162 12.35 -11.23 -9.64
N ALA A 163 12.46 -10.82 -8.38
CA ALA A 163 11.80 -11.50 -7.27
C ALA A 163 10.28 -11.56 -7.48
N ALA A 164 9.67 -10.44 -7.83
CA ALA A 164 8.23 -10.37 -8.08
C ALA A 164 7.78 -11.25 -9.26
N ASP A 165 8.56 -11.31 -10.35
CA ASP A 165 8.28 -12.14 -11.52
C ASP A 165 8.34 -13.65 -11.17
N GLN A 166 9.25 -14.03 -10.27
CA GLN A 166 9.36 -15.39 -9.72
C GLN A 166 8.31 -15.70 -8.65
N GLY A 167 7.46 -14.75 -8.29
CA GLY A 167 6.49 -14.90 -7.21
C GLY A 167 7.16 -14.96 -5.82
N SER A 168 8.32 -14.37 -5.68
CA SER A 168 9.10 -14.27 -4.45
C SER A 168 9.19 -12.82 -3.97
N THR A 169 9.70 -12.62 -2.77
CA THR A 169 10.03 -11.28 -2.26
C THR A 169 11.51 -10.98 -2.48
N VAL A 170 11.86 -9.71 -2.57
CA VAL A 170 13.27 -9.29 -2.63
C VAL A 170 14.04 -9.74 -1.38
N PHE A 171 13.37 -9.85 -0.24
CA PHE A 171 13.97 -10.32 1.02
C PHE A 171 14.34 -11.81 0.98
N GLU A 172 13.63 -12.61 0.19
CA GLU A 172 13.93 -14.03 -0.01
C GLU A 172 15.01 -14.22 -1.09
N LEU A 173 14.91 -13.48 -2.20
CA LEU A 173 15.80 -13.65 -3.35
C LEU A 173 17.17 -12.95 -3.13
N ALA A 174 17.16 -11.73 -2.62
CA ALA A 174 18.35 -10.89 -2.47
C ALA A 174 18.26 -9.98 -1.23
N PRO A 175 18.33 -10.57 -0.02
CA PRO A 175 18.15 -9.81 1.23
C PRO A 175 19.20 -8.70 1.46
N GLY A 176 20.36 -8.80 0.81
CA GLY A 176 21.43 -7.81 0.87
C GLY A 176 21.38 -6.74 -0.22
N SER A 177 20.34 -6.69 -1.07
CA SER A 177 20.22 -5.68 -2.13
C SER A 177 19.87 -4.30 -1.57
N GLU A 178 20.21 -3.25 -2.35
CA GLU A 178 19.83 -1.88 -2.01
C GLU A 178 18.30 -1.72 -1.95
N GLY A 179 17.57 -2.40 -2.85
CA GLY A 179 16.11 -2.41 -2.86
C GLY A 179 15.53 -3.01 -1.58
N ALA A 180 16.06 -4.15 -1.11
CA ALA A 180 15.64 -4.77 0.14
C ALA A 180 15.90 -3.84 1.33
N ALA A 181 17.10 -3.27 1.42
CA ALA A 181 17.49 -2.36 2.49
C ALA A 181 16.58 -1.11 2.53
N ALA A 182 16.30 -0.51 1.36
CA ALA A 182 15.44 0.67 1.27
C ALA A 182 13.99 0.37 1.68
N ILE A 183 13.43 -0.77 1.27
CA ILE A 183 12.07 -1.19 1.65
C ILE A 183 12.00 -1.48 3.15
N SER A 184 13.02 -2.13 3.73
CA SER A 184 13.10 -2.37 5.18
C SER A 184 13.13 -1.06 5.96
N ALA A 185 14.00 -0.12 5.57
CA ALA A 185 14.10 1.19 6.22
C ALA A 185 12.77 1.97 6.11
N LEU A 186 12.06 1.88 4.97
CA LEU A 186 10.73 2.47 4.83
C LEU A 186 9.72 1.84 5.80
N ALA A 187 9.73 0.52 5.94
CA ALA A 187 8.84 -0.17 6.88
C ALA A 187 9.07 0.29 8.32
N ASP A 188 10.33 0.43 8.73
CA ASP A 188 10.71 0.94 10.05
C ASP A 188 10.26 2.40 10.24
N ALA A 189 10.44 3.25 9.23
CA ALA A 189 9.99 4.65 9.25
C ALA A 189 8.47 4.75 9.40
N VAL A 190 7.71 3.92 8.66
CA VAL A 190 6.24 3.87 8.79
C VAL A 190 5.82 3.35 10.17
N ALA A 191 6.47 2.32 10.70
CA ALA A 191 6.19 1.82 12.05
C ALA A 191 6.45 2.88 13.12
N ALA A 192 7.51 3.67 12.98
CA ALA A 192 7.83 4.77 13.91
C ALA A 192 6.77 5.86 13.93
N THR A 193 6.07 6.14 12.82
CA THR A 193 4.97 7.12 12.79
C THR A 193 3.79 6.72 13.68
N ARG A 194 3.60 5.41 13.90
CA ARG A 194 2.53 4.85 14.76
C ARG A 194 2.89 4.89 16.24
N ALA A 195 4.16 4.69 16.58
CA ALA A 195 4.63 4.71 17.95
C ALA A 195 4.38 6.07 18.65
N GLY A 196 4.34 7.17 17.88
CA GLY A 196 3.99 8.51 18.38
C GLY A 196 2.51 8.73 18.69
N THR A 197 1.64 7.84 18.26
CA THR A 197 0.20 7.92 18.50
C THR A 197 -0.14 7.15 19.78
N ILE A 198 0.11 7.78 20.94
CA ILE A 198 -0.26 7.21 22.25
C ILE A 198 -1.75 6.92 22.25
N ARG A 199 -2.13 5.65 22.29
CA ARG A 199 -3.51 5.24 22.60
C ARG A 199 -3.84 5.78 24.00
N LYS A 200 -4.62 6.85 24.10
CA LYS A 200 -5.25 7.19 25.39
C LYS A 200 -6.10 5.98 25.78
N PRO A 201 -5.88 5.38 26.96
CA PRO A 201 -6.75 4.33 27.43
C PRO A 201 -8.18 4.88 27.49
N LEU A 202 -9.15 4.10 27.01
CA LEU A 202 -10.56 4.42 27.16
C LEU A 202 -10.84 4.51 28.67
N THR A 203 -11.15 5.71 29.16
CA THR A 203 -11.66 5.86 30.51
C THR A 203 -13.07 5.28 30.49
N VAL A 204 -13.23 4.10 31.06
CA VAL A 204 -14.56 3.54 31.35
C VAL A 204 -15.16 4.44 32.41
N LEU A 205 -16.14 5.25 32.04
CA LEU A 205 -16.99 5.96 32.99
C LEU A 205 -17.87 4.90 33.64
N GLY A 206 -17.58 4.61 34.91
CA GLY A 206 -18.41 3.81 35.80
C GLY A 206 -19.71 4.50 36.15
#